data_b742b092ab3b45d0377a98a5a1139b2f
#
_entry.id   b742b092ab3b45d0377a98a5a1139b2f
#
_cell.length_a   1.000
_cell.length_b   1.000
_cell.length_c   1.000
_cell.angle_alpha   90.00
_cell.angle_beta   90.00
_cell.angle_gamma   90.00
#
_symmetry.space_group_name_H-M   'P 1'
#
loop_
_entity.id
_entity.type
_entity.pdbx_description
1 polymer ?
#
loop_
_entity_poly.entity_id
_entity_poly.type
_entity_poly.pdbx_seq_one_letter_code
_entity_poly.pdbx_strand_id
1 'polypeptide(L)'
;MPKKLAILFAYFLIYVVWGATYYFIGVALHGFPTFLLGALRFSTAGLILLVICACRGERVFIPRLVGRSAVSGIILLFIDMAVVMLAQRYVSSSLVAVVASSTAIWIMALDAPMWKYTFRSKCTLAGILMGFAGVGLLY
;
A
#
# COMPACT_ATOMS: atom_id res chain seq x y z
N MET A 1 -12.94 14.98 -16.59
CA MET A 1 -13.74 13.81 -16.17
C MET A 1 -14.74 14.23 -15.12
N PRO A 2 -15.99 13.79 -15.15
CA PRO A 2 -16.94 14.09 -14.08
C PRO A 2 -16.39 13.52 -12.74
N LYS A 3 -16.50 14.30 -11.65
CA LYS A 3 -15.94 13.93 -10.34
C LYS A 3 -16.33 12.51 -9.89
N LYS A 4 -17.53 12.06 -10.21
CA LYS A 4 -18.02 10.70 -9.90
C LYS A 4 -17.21 9.59 -10.61
N LEU A 5 -16.85 9.79 -11.88
CA LEU A 5 -16.08 8.82 -12.65
C LEU A 5 -14.65 8.70 -12.13
N ALA A 6 -14.02 9.81 -11.74
CA ALA A 6 -12.69 9.81 -11.14
C ALA A 6 -12.68 9.08 -9.78
N ILE A 7 -13.72 9.25 -8.98
CA ILE A 7 -13.88 8.54 -7.70
C ILE A 7 -14.06 7.04 -7.94
N LEU A 8 -14.94 6.65 -8.88
CA LEU A 8 -15.17 5.24 -9.22
C LEU A 8 -13.89 4.57 -9.72
N PHE A 9 -13.13 5.28 -10.58
CA PHE A 9 -11.85 4.79 -11.08
C PHE A 9 -10.80 4.64 -9.97
N ALA A 10 -10.77 5.56 -9.01
CA ALA A 10 -9.89 5.45 -7.84
C ALA A 10 -10.23 4.21 -6.99
N TYR A 11 -11.50 3.93 -6.74
CA TYR A 11 -11.93 2.72 -6.04
C TYR A 11 -11.57 1.46 -6.82
N PHE A 12 -11.76 1.43 -8.14
CA PHE A 12 -11.34 0.31 -8.97
C PHE A 12 -9.83 0.05 -8.85
N LEU A 13 -8.99 1.08 -8.91
CA LEU A 13 -7.56 0.95 -8.73
C LEU A 13 -7.19 0.38 -7.35
N ILE A 14 -7.85 0.83 -6.29
CA ILE A 14 -7.58 0.35 -4.93
C ILE A 14 -8.03 -1.11 -4.78
N TYR A 15 -9.26 -1.44 -5.12
CA TYR A 15 -9.80 -2.78 -4.86
C TYR A 15 -9.24 -3.84 -5.80
N VAL A 16 -9.09 -3.53 -7.08
CA VAL A 16 -8.67 -4.52 -8.08
C VAL A 16 -7.16 -4.54 -8.22
N VAL A 17 -6.54 -3.40 -8.52
CA VAL A 17 -5.11 -3.36 -8.84
C VAL A 17 -4.27 -3.57 -7.58
N TRP A 18 -4.57 -2.86 -6.51
CA TRP A 18 -3.82 -3.05 -5.26
C TRP A 18 -4.10 -4.39 -4.59
N GLY A 19 -5.37 -4.83 -4.55
CA GLY A 19 -5.74 -6.15 -4.02
C GLY A 19 -5.09 -7.31 -4.76
N ALA A 20 -5.01 -7.26 -6.10
CA ALA A 20 -4.34 -8.26 -6.91
C ALA A 20 -2.81 -8.32 -6.67
N THR A 21 -2.22 -7.27 -6.13
CA THR A 21 -0.77 -7.18 -5.88
C THR A 21 -0.25 -8.33 -5.03
N TYR A 22 -0.94 -8.69 -3.96
CA TYR A 22 -0.53 -9.77 -3.06
C TYR A 22 -0.50 -11.13 -3.76
N TYR A 23 -1.49 -11.40 -4.62
CA TYR A 23 -1.53 -12.61 -5.43
C TYR A 23 -0.34 -12.67 -6.39
N PHE A 24 -0.08 -11.59 -7.15
CA PHE A 24 1.04 -11.56 -8.09
C PHE A 24 2.42 -11.64 -7.42
N ILE A 25 2.58 -11.05 -6.22
CA ILE A 25 3.79 -11.23 -5.43
C ILE A 25 3.96 -12.70 -5.05
N GLY A 26 2.90 -13.36 -4.57
CA GLY A 26 2.93 -14.77 -4.21
C GLY A 26 3.36 -15.65 -5.40
N VAL A 27 2.77 -15.45 -6.57
CA VAL A 27 3.14 -16.18 -7.79
C VAL A 27 4.59 -15.91 -8.20
N ALA A 28 5.03 -14.66 -8.17
CA ALA A 28 6.40 -14.29 -8.56
C ALA A 28 7.46 -14.84 -7.61
N LEU A 29 7.17 -15.03 -6.33
CA LEU A 29 8.07 -15.60 -5.35
C LEU A 29 8.42 -17.08 -5.60
N HIS A 30 7.65 -17.79 -6.43
CA HIS A 30 8.02 -19.15 -6.84
C HIS A 30 9.20 -19.18 -7.83
N GLY A 31 9.40 -18.10 -8.59
CA GLY A 31 10.47 -18.02 -9.61
C GLY A 31 11.62 -17.08 -9.26
N PHE A 32 11.43 -16.16 -8.30
CA PHE A 32 12.41 -15.13 -7.98
C PHE A 32 12.78 -15.10 -6.49
N PRO A 33 14.06 -14.85 -6.17
CA PRO A 33 14.45 -14.52 -4.79
C PRO A 33 13.72 -13.26 -4.31
N THR A 34 13.30 -13.25 -3.04
CA THR A 34 12.49 -12.19 -2.43
C THR A 34 13.06 -10.79 -2.66
N PHE A 35 14.35 -10.60 -2.37
CA PHE A 35 15.00 -9.29 -2.50
C PHE A 35 15.20 -8.86 -3.95
N LEU A 36 15.46 -9.81 -4.86
CA LEU A 36 15.60 -9.51 -6.29
C LEU A 36 14.26 -9.05 -6.86
N LEU A 37 13.17 -9.73 -6.51
CA LEU A 37 11.82 -9.33 -6.92
C LEU A 37 11.48 -7.91 -6.45
N GLY A 38 11.77 -7.60 -5.19
CA GLY A 38 11.58 -6.26 -4.64
C GLY A 38 12.42 -5.21 -5.37
N ALA A 39 13.72 -5.49 -5.57
CA ALA A 39 14.63 -4.58 -6.25
C ALA A 39 14.17 -4.29 -7.69
N LEU A 40 13.83 -5.29 -8.48
CA LEU A 40 13.33 -5.12 -9.84
C LEU A 40 12.05 -4.30 -9.89
N ARG A 41 11.09 -4.63 -9.03
CA ARG A 41 9.79 -3.95 -8.97
C ARG A 41 9.92 -2.47 -8.63
N PHE A 42 10.65 -2.14 -7.55
CA PHE A 42 10.78 -0.75 -7.11
C PHE A 42 11.70 0.07 -8.00
N SER A 43 12.76 -0.52 -8.54
CA SER A 43 13.63 0.17 -9.50
C SER A 43 12.88 0.51 -10.78
N THR A 44 12.09 -0.43 -11.31
CA THR A 44 11.28 -0.20 -12.52
C THR A 44 10.22 0.88 -12.28
N ALA A 45 9.49 0.80 -11.17
CA ALA A 45 8.48 1.80 -10.82
C ALA A 45 9.10 3.19 -10.60
N GLY A 46 10.23 3.25 -9.89
CA GLY A 46 10.97 4.49 -9.65
C GLY A 46 11.48 5.12 -10.94
N LEU A 47 12.03 4.30 -11.85
CA LEU A 47 12.52 4.78 -13.15
C LEU A 47 11.37 5.35 -14.00
N ILE A 48 10.23 4.66 -14.07
CA ILE A 48 9.06 5.13 -14.80
C ILE A 48 8.59 6.48 -14.25
N LEU A 49 8.48 6.62 -12.92
CA LEU A 49 8.08 7.87 -12.29
C LEU A 49 9.08 9.00 -12.56
N LEU A 50 10.38 8.73 -12.49
CA LEU A 50 11.43 9.73 -12.82
C LEU A 50 11.31 10.19 -14.27
N VAL A 51 11.09 9.27 -15.21
CA VAL A 51 10.90 9.63 -16.64
C VAL A 51 9.65 10.50 -16.81
N ILE A 52 8.53 10.14 -16.17
CA ILE A 52 7.30 10.94 -16.23
C ILE A 52 7.51 12.36 -15.68
N CYS A 53 8.17 12.48 -14.52
CA CYS A 53 8.48 13.78 -13.92
C CYS A 53 9.42 14.62 -14.80
N ALA A 54 10.43 13.97 -15.38
CA ALA A 54 11.35 14.64 -16.32
C ALA A 54 10.61 15.15 -17.56
N CYS A 55 9.72 14.35 -18.15
CA CYS A 55 8.89 14.76 -19.29
C CYS A 55 7.93 15.92 -18.95
N ARG A 56 7.52 16.03 -17.67
CA ARG A 56 6.69 17.16 -17.21
C ARG A 56 7.48 18.40 -16.84
N GLY A 57 8.82 18.35 -16.92
CA GLY A 57 9.69 19.47 -16.56
C GLY A 57 9.74 19.78 -15.06
N GLU A 58 9.32 18.82 -14.21
CA GLU A 58 9.32 19.03 -12.77
C GLU A 58 10.74 18.87 -12.19
N ARG A 59 11.11 19.75 -11.26
CA ARG A 59 12.41 19.69 -10.57
C ARG A 59 12.40 18.60 -9.50
N VAL A 60 12.79 17.39 -9.87
CA VAL A 60 12.77 16.22 -8.99
C VAL A 60 13.95 16.22 -8.00
N PHE A 61 15.10 16.77 -8.41
CA PHE A 61 16.34 16.74 -7.63
C PHE A 61 16.50 18.01 -6.75
N ILE A 62 15.63 18.14 -5.74
CA ILE A 62 15.81 19.13 -4.68
C ILE A 62 16.48 18.40 -3.50
N PRO A 63 17.74 18.72 -3.10
CA PRO A 63 18.51 17.90 -2.14
C PRO A 63 17.79 17.63 -0.82
N ARG A 64 17.06 18.61 -0.31
CA ARG A 64 16.31 18.50 0.94
C ARG A 64 15.10 17.56 0.83
N LEU A 65 14.44 17.54 -0.32
CA LEU A 65 13.31 16.64 -0.60
C LEU A 65 13.81 15.21 -0.86
N VAL A 66 14.89 15.08 -1.64
CA VAL A 66 15.49 13.78 -1.95
C VAL A 66 15.90 13.03 -0.68
N GLY A 67 16.58 13.71 0.27
CA GLY A 67 16.95 13.07 1.54
C GLY A 67 15.75 12.60 2.35
N ARG A 68 14.70 13.41 2.47
CA ARG A 68 13.47 13.03 3.19
C ARG A 68 12.73 11.89 2.49
N SER A 69 12.63 11.93 1.17
CA SER A 69 12.00 10.88 0.37
C SER A 69 12.79 9.58 0.44
N ALA A 70 14.12 9.63 0.48
CA ALA A 70 14.97 8.44 0.63
C ALA A 70 14.72 7.75 1.96
N VAL A 71 14.68 8.49 3.07
CA VAL A 71 14.38 7.93 4.40
C VAL A 71 12.98 7.30 4.43
N SER A 72 11.97 8.02 3.92
CA SER A 72 10.61 7.50 3.84
C SER A 72 10.53 6.26 2.94
N GLY A 73 11.24 6.24 1.82
CA GLY A 73 11.30 5.12 0.89
C GLY A 73 11.94 3.88 1.52
N ILE A 74 13.03 4.05 2.28
CA ILE A 74 13.68 2.94 2.99
C ILE A 74 12.73 2.36 4.04
N ILE A 75 12.08 3.19 4.84
CA ILE A 75 11.19 2.71 5.90
C ILE A 75 9.93 2.07 5.31
N LEU A 76 9.21 2.80 4.45
CA LEU A 76 7.88 2.37 3.98
C LEU A 76 7.94 1.35 2.84
N LEU A 77 8.92 1.44 1.94
CA LEU A 77 8.98 0.56 0.78
C LEU A 77 9.92 -0.63 1.00
N PHE A 78 11.11 -0.38 1.56
CA PHE A 78 12.08 -1.46 1.70
C PHE A 78 11.77 -2.34 2.91
N ILE A 79 11.61 -1.76 4.11
CA ILE A 79 11.38 -2.55 5.34
C ILE A 79 10.00 -3.20 5.31
N ASP A 80 8.95 -2.42 5.07
CA ASP A 80 7.57 -2.92 5.08
C ASP A 80 7.36 -4.02 4.02
N MET A 81 7.75 -3.75 2.77
CA MET A 81 7.59 -4.73 1.70
C MET A 81 8.52 -5.93 1.81
N ALA A 82 9.71 -5.78 2.39
CA ALA A 82 10.59 -6.93 2.67
C ALA A 82 9.91 -7.88 3.68
N VAL A 83 9.30 -7.35 4.73
CA VAL A 83 8.56 -8.15 5.72
C VAL A 83 7.36 -8.84 5.06
N VAL A 84 6.58 -8.15 4.25
CA VAL A 84 5.44 -8.72 3.52
C VAL A 84 5.89 -9.86 2.59
N MET A 85 6.93 -9.64 1.79
CA MET A 85 7.43 -10.66 0.87
C MET A 85 8.07 -11.85 1.58
N LEU A 86 8.73 -11.64 2.72
CA LEU A 86 9.24 -12.72 3.56
C LEU A 86 8.09 -13.53 4.18
N ALA A 87 7.06 -12.87 4.69
CA ALA A 87 5.89 -13.53 5.24
C ALA A 87 5.20 -14.42 4.19
N GLN A 88 5.08 -13.98 2.94
CA GLN A 88 4.47 -14.75 1.85
C GLN A 88 5.25 -16.02 1.46
N ARG A 89 6.47 -16.21 1.92
CA ARG A 89 7.19 -17.48 1.77
C ARG A 89 6.68 -18.57 2.72
N TYR A 90 6.08 -18.17 3.83
CA TYR A 90 5.67 -19.10 4.90
C TYR A 90 4.15 -19.23 5.00
N VAL A 91 3.42 -18.23 4.54
CA VAL A 91 1.94 -18.19 4.61
C VAL A 91 1.34 -17.82 3.26
N SER A 92 0.07 -18.18 3.06
CA SER A 92 -0.63 -17.88 1.81
C SER A 92 -0.77 -16.37 1.58
N SER A 93 -0.74 -15.95 0.31
CA SER A 93 -0.92 -14.53 -0.06
C SER A 93 -2.27 -13.97 0.38
N SER A 94 -3.31 -14.79 0.48
CA SER A 94 -4.62 -14.38 0.99
C SER A 94 -4.55 -14.00 2.48
N LEU A 95 -3.86 -14.79 3.30
CA LEU A 95 -3.68 -14.49 4.71
C LEU A 95 -2.90 -13.17 4.91
N VAL A 96 -1.81 -13.01 4.16
CA VAL A 96 -1.02 -11.76 4.21
C VAL A 96 -1.85 -10.56 3.77
N ALA A 97 -2.68 -10.69 2.72
CA ALA A 97 -3.55 -9.62 2.26
C ALA A 97 -4.57 -9.20 3.33
N VAL A 98 -5.14 -10.17 4.05
CA VAL A 98 -6.10 -9.90 5.13
C VAL A 98 -5.42 -9.20 6.31
N VAL A 99 -4.26 -9.69 6.75
CA VAL A 99 -3.50 -9.05 7.82
C VAL A 99 -3.07 -7.64 7.41
N ALA A 100 -2.60 -7.46 6.16
CA ALA A 100 -2.24 -6.15 5.64
C ALA A 100 -3.44 -5.18 5.57
N SER A 101 -4.65 -5.67 5.30
CA SER A 101 -5.86 -4.83 5.29
C SER A 101 -6.17 -4.23 6.67
N SER A 102 -5.74 -4.87 7.75
CA SER A 102 -5.88 -4.34 9.11
C SER A 102 -5.07 -3.06 9.34
N THR A 103 -4.07 -2.77 8.50
CA THR A 103 -3.26 -1.54 8.57
C THR A 103 -4.13 -0.28 8.52
N ALA A 104 -5.20 -0.29 7.72
CA ALA A 104 -6.14 0.83 7.66
C ALA A 104 -6.78 1.14 9.02
N ILE A 105 -7.07 0.10 9.78
CA ILE A 105 -7.65 0.19 11.13
C ILE A 105 -6.62 0.78 12.10
N TRP A 106 -5.36 0.32 12.04
CA TRP A 106 -4.28 0.83 12.86
C TRP A 106 -3.94 2.28 12.57
N ILE A 107 -3.91 2.67 11.27
CA ILE A 107 -3.72 4.07 10.88
C ILE A 107 -4.82 4.94 11.51
N MET A 108 -6.07 4.51 11.43
CA MET A 108 -7.19 5.25 11.98
C MET A 108 -7.16 5.30 13.53
N ALA A 109 -6.70 4.23 14.18
CA ALA A 109 -6.53 4.19 15.63
C ALA A 109 -5.38 5.08 16.13
N LEU A 110 -4.33 5.24 15.34
CA LEU A 110 -3.18 6.06 15.69
C LEU A 110 -3.34 7.53 15.29
N ASP A 111 -4.29 7.86 14.40
CA ASP A 111 -4.55 9.24 13.96
C ASP A 111 -5.38 10.02 14.99
N ALA A 112 -4.79 10.24 16.17
CA ALA A 112 -5.43 10.94 17.27
C ALA A 112 -6.01 12.34 16.91
N PRO A 113 -5.37 13.16 16.05
CA PRO A 113 -5.92 14.45 15.65
C PRO A 113 -7.27 14.35 14.93
N MET A 114 -7.48 13.26 14.19
CA MET A 114 -8.70 13.04 13.39
C MET A 114 -9.79 12.27 14.15
N TRP A 115 -9.56 11.82 15.37
CA TRP A 115 -10.53 11.04 16.15
C TRP A 115 -11.87 11.74 16.29
N LYS A 116 -11.88 13.05 16.54
CA LYS A 116 -13.13 13.84 16.65
C LYS A 116 -14.01 13.75 15.40
N TYR A 117 -13.40 13.67 14.22
CA TYR A 117 -14.12 13.55 12.95
C TYR A 117 -14.50 12.08 12.65
N THR A 118 -13.59 11.17 12.90
CA THR A 118 -13.73 9.73 12.65
C THR A 118 -14.85 9.12 13.50
N PHE A 119 -14.83 9.35 14.81
CA PHE A 119 -15.84 8.82 15.74
C PHE A 119 -17.18 9.53 15.66
N ARG A 120 -17.26 10.71 15.07
CA ARG A 120 -18.53 11.42 14.86
C ARG A 120 -19.33 10.84 13.68
N SER A 121 -18.69 10.17 12.75
CA SER A 121 -19.35 9.54 11.59
C SER A 121 -19.76 8.10 11.93
N LYS A 122 -21.07 7.85 12.05
CA LYS A 122 -21.61 6.50 12.29
C LYS A 122 -21.24 5.51 11.19
N CYS A 123 -21.16 5.98 9.92
CA CYS A 123 -20.76 5.15 8.78
C CYS A 123 -19.30 4.71 8.89
N THR A 124 -18.40 5.60 9.33
CA THR A 124 -16.99 5.28 9.53
C THR A 124 -16.83 4.25 10.65
N LEU A 125 -17.52 4.43 11.77
CA LEU A 125 -17.50 3.51 12.88
C LEU A 125 -18.01 2.11 12.49
N ALA A 126 -19.13 2.06 11.76
CA ALA A 126 -19.67 0.81 11.24
C ALA A 126 -18.68 0.11 10.28
N GLY A 127 -18.02 0.85 9.40
CA GLY A 127 -16.97 0.31 8.50
C GLY A 127 -15.79 -0.29 9.26
N ILE A 128 -15.32 0.37 10.31
CA ILE A 128 -14.23 -0.13 11.18
C ILE A 128 -14.66 -1.44 11.85
N LEU A 129 -15.83 -1.45 12.48
CA LEU A 129 -16.33 -2.65 13.17
C LEU A 129 -16.53 -3.83 12.21
N MET A 130 -17.07 -3.58 11.02
CA MET A 130 -17.20 -4.61 9.98
C MET A 130 -15.84 -5.11 9.49
N GLY A 131 -14.86 -4.22 9.33
CA GLY A 131 -13.50 -4.60 8.96
C GLY A 131 -12.82 -5.47 10.03
N PHE A 132 -12.94 -5.11 11.31
CA PHE A 132 -12.44 -5.93 12.42
C PHE A 132 -13.13 -7.29 12.49
N ALA A 133 -14.46 -7.31 12.37
CA ALA A 133 -15.22 -8.56 12.36
C ALA A 133 -14.80 -9.46 11.19
N GLY A 134 -14.59 -8.87 9.99
CA GLY A 134 -14.12 -9.60 8.81
C GLY A 134 -12.74 -10.24 9.00
N VAL A 135 -11.80 -9.52 9.61
CA VAL A 135 -10.47 -10.07 9.94
C VAL A 135 -10.56 -11.15 11.01
N GLY A 136 -11.41 -10.96 12.04
CA GLY A 136 -11.61 -11.93 13.10
C GLY A 136 -12.32 -13.21 12.68
N LEU A 137 -13.18 -13.17 11.66
CA LEU A 137 -13.87 -14.35 11.11
C LEU A 137 -12.96 -15.23 10.24
N LEU A 138 -11.78 -14.77 9.89
CA LEU A 138 -10.81 -15.51 9.09
C LEU A 138 -9.87 -16.38 9.95
N TYR A 139 -9.95 -16.25 11.26
CA TYR A 139 -9.25 -17.03 12.27
C TYR A 139 -10.24 -17.85 13.10
#